data_d84be2ab5bc272b78c1a741e2aa995d3
#
_entry.id   d84be2ab5bc272b78c1a741e2aa995d3
#
_cell.length_a   1.000
_cell.length_b   1.000
_cell.length_c   1.000
_cell.angle_alpha   90.00
_cell.angle_beta   90.00
_cell.angle_gamma   90.00
#
_symmetry.space_group_name_H-M   'P 1'
#
loop_
_entity.id
_entity.type
_entity.pdbx_description
1 polymer ?
#
loop_
_entity_poly.entity_id
_entity_poly.type
_entity_poly.pdbx_seq_one_letter_code
_entity_poly.pdbx_strand_id
1 'polypeptide(L)'
;NTFGGFLSPDDKSLYYVKNDRTLLEVNLTTLAEREVYRVSEAWVGYGTWVANSDCSKLVGIEIAKSDWTPLNDWQIFHDFFHKGPHCRLLRVDLRSGESQVIHEEKIWLGHPIYRPFDDHTVAFCHEGPHDLVDARMWLVNEDGSNVRKVKAHAPGESCTHEFWVPDGSALIYVSYLKGQQGRTIYRFDPEGGVNEALMTMPACSHLMSNFDGTLLVGDGSGTPVDVKDTGGYSID
;
A
#
# COMPACT_ATOMS: atom_id res chain seq x y z
N ASN A 1 19.03 -0.14 -1.44
CA ASN A 1 17.79 -0.37 -2.19
C ASN A 1 16.79 0.67 -1.77
N THR A 2 16.49 1.56 -2.65
CA THR A 2 15.45 2.55 -2.44
C THR A 2 14.19 2.01 -3.09
N PHE A 3 13.20 1.67 -2.29
CA PHE A 3 11.84 1.67 -2.74
C PHE A 3 11.51 3.10 -3.20
N GLY A 4 10.50 3.29 -4.05
CA GLY A 4 10.13 4.58 -4.58
C GLY A 4 9.94 5.65 -3.50
N GLY A 5 10.08 6.91 -3.88
CA GLY A 5 9.74 8.04 -3.03
C GLY A 5 8.26 8.38 -3.10
N PHE A 6 7.78 9.16 -2.14
CA PHE A 6 6.44 9.71 -2.11
C PHE A 6 6.48 11.22 -2.38
N LEU A 7 5.74 11.65 -3.38
CA LEU A 7 5.56 13.07 -3.70
C LEU A 7 4.46 13.67 -2.81
N SER A 8 4.74 14.80 -2.17
CA SER A 8 3.72 15.47 -1.36
C SER A 8 2.52 15.90 -2.20
N PRO A 9 1.28 15.89 -1.66
CA PRO A 9 0.08 16.31 -2.40
C PRO A 9 0.11 17.74 -2.92
N ASP A 10 0.97 18.60 -2.37
CA ASP A 10 1.16 19.97 -2.82
C ASP A 10 2.32 20.15 -3.82
N ASP A 11 2.92 19.05 -4.30
CA ASP A 11 4.03 18.99 -5.25
C ASP A 11 5.30 19.73 -4.83
N LYS A 12 5.50 19.99 -3.52
CA LYS A 12 6.66 20.76 -3.04
C LYS A 12 7.77 19.92 -2.44
N SER A 13 7.45 18.72 -1.98
CA SER A 13 8.40 17.84 -1.29
C SER A 13 8.35 16.42 -1.81
N LEU A 14 9.51 15.77 -1.84
CA LEU A 14 9.67 14.34 -2.05
C LEU A 14 10.17 13.70 -0.77
N TYR A 15 9.51 12.63 -0.33
CA TYR A 15 9.93 11.83 0.82
C TYR A 15 10.46 10.48 0.36
N TYR A 16 11.59 10.05 0.90
CA TYR A 16 12.14 8.72 0.62
C TYR A 16 13.03 8.22 1.76
N VAL A 17 13.18 6.90 1.87
CA VAL A 17 14.07 6.27 2.86
C VAL A 17 15.41 5.98 2.21
N LYS A 18 16.45 6.65 2.68
CA LYS A 18 17.84 6.48 2.22
C LYS A 18 18.56 5.40 3.03
N ASN A 19 19.13 4.43 2.30
CA ASN A 19 19.91 3.33 2.90
C ASN A 19 19.14 2.55 3.98
N ASP A 20 17.83 2.39 3.79
CA ASP A 20 16.93 1.65 4.70
C ASP A 20 16.88 2.20 6.15
N ARG A 21 17.33 3.45 6.34
CA ARG A 21 17.51 4.02 7.68
C ARG A 21 17.10 5.46 7.88
N THR A 22 17.21 6.28 6.89
CA THR A 22 16.99 7.72 7.04
C THR A 22 15.85 8.17 6.16
N LEU A 23 14.75 8.59 6.77
CA LEU A 23 13.67 9.27 6.06
C LEU A 23 14.09 10.70 5.78
N LEU A 24 14.20 11.04 4.52
CA LEU A 24 14.54 12.37 4.02
C LEU A 24 13.34 13.05 3.37
N GLU A 25 13.24 14.35 3.57
CA GLU A 25 12.46 15.26 2.77
C GLU A 25 13.37 16.03 1.82
N VAL A 26 13.02 16.07 0.55
CA VAL A 26 13.68 16.92 -0.45
C VAL A 26 12.74 18.02 -0.86
N ASN A 27 13.12 19.26 -0.68
CA ASN A 27 12.38 20.41 -1.24
C ASN A 27 12.58 20.46 -2.74
N LEU A 28 11.51 20.33 -3.53
CA LEU A 28 11.58 20.22 -4.99
C LEU A 28 11.96 21.51 -5.72
N THR A 29 11.90 22.66 -5.03
CA THR A 29 12.35 23.95 -5.58
C THR A 29 13.84 24.17 -5.36
N THR A 30 14.32 23.93 -4.15
CA THR A 30 15.70 24.24 -3.76
C THR A 30 16.63 23.05 -3.82
N LEU A 31 16.08 21.82 -3.93
CA LEU A 31 16.78 20.53 -3.84
C LEU A 31 17.50 20.33 -2.48
N ALA A 32 17.13 21.10 -1.47
CA ALA A 32 17.66 20.91 -0.13
C ALA A 32 17.07 19.64 0.51
N GLU A 33 17.93 18.85 1.13
CA GLU A 33 17.53 17.65 1.90
C GLU A 33 17.42 18.02 3.38
N ARG A 34 16.39 17.46 4.03
CA ARG A 34 16.21 17.50 5.48
C ARG A 34 15.96 16.08 6.00
N GLU A 35 16.69 15.68 7.03
CA GLU A 35 16.35 14.48 7.77
C GLU A 35 15.08 14.70 8.59
N VAL A 36 14.08 13.85 8.38
CA VAL A 36 12.79 13.87 9.08
C VAL A 36 12.80 12.88 10.23
N TYR A 37 13.26 11.65 9.95
CA TYR A 37 13.24 10.57 10.92
C TYR A 37 14.40 9.62 10.68
N ARG A 38 14.92 9.04 11.75
CA ARG A 38 15.95 8.03 11.67
C ARG A 38 15.47 6.72 12.29
N VAL A 39 15.41 5.69 11.46
CA VAL A 39 15.15 4.32 11.87
C VAL A 39 16.21 3.88 12.89
N SER A 40 15.80 3.31 14.00
CA SER A 40 16.72 2.85 15.04
C SER A 40 17.58 1.67 14.56
N GLU A 41 18.70 1.39 15.27
CA GLU A 41 19.65 0.36 14.82
C GLU A 41 19.11 -1.06 14.83
N ALA A 42 18.02 -1.31 15.59
CA ALA A 42 17.35 -2.59 15.66
C ALA A 42 16.40 -2.87 14.49
N TRP A 43 16.12 -1.86 13.65
CA TRP A 43 15.12 -1.91 12.60
C TRP A 43 15.67 -1.49 11.23
N VAL A 44 14.93 -1.82 10.20
CA VAL A 44 15.19 -1.43 8.79
C VAL A 44 13.90 -0.83 8.25
N GLY A 45 13.98 0.36 7.66
CA GLY A 45 12.86 0.98 6.96
C GLY A 45 12.55 0.21 5.68
N TYR A 46 11.28 -0.14 5.47
CA TYR A 46 10.84 -0.97 4.37
C TYR A 46 9.76 -0.29 3.53
N GLY A 47 9.85 -0.45 2.23
CA GLY A 47 8.84 0.03 1.27
C GLY A 47 8.78 1.55 1.13
N THR A 48 7.71 2.03 0.53
CA THR A 48 7.41 3.45 0.37
C THR A 48 6.67 3.96 1.60
N TRP A 49 7.12 5.08 2.14
CA TRP A 49 6.48 5.78 3.23
C TRP A 49 5.60 6.89 2.67
N VAL A 50 4.36 6.98 3.10
CA VAL A 50 3.31 7.78 2.47
C VAL A 50 2.75 8.81 3.44
N ALA A 51 2.63 10.08 3.00
CA ALA A 51 2.05 11.14 3.81
C ALA A 51 0.51 11.07 3.83
N ASN A 52 -0.08 11.63 4.89
CA ASN A 52 -1.49 12.00 4.92
C ASN A 52 -1.76 13.22 4.02
N SER A 53 -3.05 13.56 3.82
CA SER A 53 -3.45 14.57 2.83
C SER A 53 -2.93 15.99 3.09
N ASP A 54 -2.68 16.35 4.34
CA ASP A 54 -2.17 17.68 4.71
C ASP A 54 -0.63 17.71 4.88
N CYS A 55 0.05 16.60 4.62
CA CYS A 55 1.50 16.45 4.80
C CYS A 55 1.99 16.80 6.21
N SER A 56 1.21 16.51 7.23
CA SER A 56 1.64 16.65 8.63
C SER A 56 2.32 15.38 9.17
N LYS A 57 1.99 14.22 8.61
CA LYS A 57 2.43 12.91 9.08
C LYS A 57 2.78 11.99 7.91
N LEU A 58 3.67 11.01 8.16
CA LEU A 58 3.92 9.86 7.29
C LEU A 58 3.59 8.56 8.02
N VAL A 59 3.11 7.57 7.28
CA VAL A 59 3.11 6.17 7.72
C VAL A 59 4.16 5.37 6.99
N GLY A 60 4.78 4.43 7.68
CA GLY A 60 5.80 3.57 7.13
C GLY A 60 5.88 2.23 7.84
N ILE A 61 6.63 1.31 7.24
CA ILE A 61 6.90 -0.01 7.80
C ILE A 61 8.37 -0.09 8.19
N GLU A 62 8.61 -0.69 9.35
CA GLU A 62 9.92 -1.14 9.76
C GLU A 62 9.91 -2.64 10.01
N ILE A 63 10.99 -3.30 9.62
CA ILE A 63 11.23 -4.73 9.82
C ILE A 63 12.38 -4.89 10.80
N ALA A 64 12.26 -5.79 11.77
CA ALA A 64 13.35 -6.08 12.69
C ALA A 64 14.62 -6.48 11.92
N LYS A 65 15.73 -5.82 12.22
CA LYS A 65 17.00 -6.07 11.52
C LYS A 65 17.49 -7.51 11.62
N SER A 66 17.16 -8.20 12.71
CA SER A 66 17.44 -9.63 12.90
C SER A 66 16.71 -10.53 11.91
N ASP A 67 15.59 -10.05 11.39
CA ASP A 67 14.75 -10.79 10.47
C ASP A 67 14.96 -10.39 9.02
N TRP A 68 15.47 -9.17 8.81
CA TRP A 68 15.62 -8.60 7.47
C TRP A 68 16.62 -9.37 6.62
N THR A 69 16.26 -9.57 5.36
CA THR A 69 17.14 -10.04 4.29
C THR A 69 16.77 -9.32 2.98
N PRO A 70 17.72 -8.93 2.14
CA PRO A 70 17.41 -8.33 0.83
C PRO A 70 16.60 -9.29 -0.05
N LEU A 71 15.44 -8.83 -0.52
CA LEU A 71 14.49 -9.61 -1.30
C LEU A 71 14.81 -9.52 -2.80
N ASN A 72 15.88 -10.18 -3.22
CA ASN A 72 16.42 -10.06 -4.58
C ASN A 72 16.21 -11.30 -5.47
N ASP A 73 15.58 -12.35 -4.95
CA ASP A 73 15.12 -13.49 -5.74
C ASP A 73 13.84 -14.12 -5.13
N TRP A 74 13.19 -14.99 -5.92
CA TRP A 74 11.90 -15.57 -5.57
C TRP A 74 11.98 -16.57 -4.39
N GLN A 75 13.07 -17.31 -4.26
CA GLN A 75 13.24 -18.23 -3.14
C GLN A 75 13.41 -17.48 -1.83
N ILE A 76 14.23 -16.44 -1.82
CA ILE A 76 14.41 -15.57 -0.65
C ILE A 76 13.09 -14.92 -0.25
N PHE A 77 12.27 -14.51 -1.22
CA PHE A 77 10.94 -13.96 -0.96
C PHE A 77 10.03 -14.97 -0.22
N HIS A 78 10.00 -16.22 -0.67
CA HIS A 78 9.24 -17.28 0.00
C HIS A 78 9.78 -17.59 1.39
N ASP A 79 11.10 -17.73 1.54
CA ASP A 79 11.75 -18.03 2.83
C ASP A 79 11.49 -16.90 3.83
N PHE A 80 11.52 -15.65 3.38
CA PHE A 80 11.21 -14.48 4.20
C PHE A 80 9.76 -14.49 4.69
N PHE A 81 8.82 -14.80 3.82
CA PHE A 81 7.42 -14.95 4.19
C PHE A 81 7.23 -16.03 5.26
N HIS A 82 7.80 -17.24 5.05
CA HIS A 82 7.66 -18.35 5.99
C HIS A 82 8.38 -18.10 7.33
N LYS A 83 9.40 -17.26 7.35
CA LYS A 83 10.07 -16.86 8.57
C LYS A 83 9.14 -16.06 9.50
N GLY A 84 8.14 -15.38 8.96
CA GLY A 84 7.27 -14.48 9.71
C GLY A 84 8.05 -13.33 10.33
N PRO A 85 8.56 -12.38 9.52
CA PRO A 85 9.40 -11.30 10.03
C PRO A 85 8.63 -10.44 11.02
N HIS A 86 9.32 -9.97 12.05
CA HIS A 86 8.77 -9.02 12.99
C HIS A 86 8.71 -7.64 12.34
N CYS A 87 7.51 -7.15 12.10
CA CYS A 87 7.25 -5.89 11.45
C CYS A 87 6.45 -4.95 12.35
N ARG A 88 6.64 -3.65 12.14
CA ARG A 88 5.81 -2.63 12.77
C ARG A 88 5.39 -1.57 11.76
N LEU A 89 4.14 -1.18 11.83
CA LEU A 89 3.58 -0.02 11.18
C LEU A 89 3.70 1.15 12.14
N LEU A 90 4.27 2.27 11.70
CA LEU A 90 4.41 3.45 12.52
C LEU A 90 4.03 4.71 11.76
N ARG A 91 3.63 5.72 12.50
CA ARG A 91 3.52 7.09 12.00
C ARG A 91 4.70 7.93 12.46
N VAL A 92 5.05 8.93 11.65
CA VAL A 92 6.05 9.94 11.97
C VAL A 92 5.43 11.32 11.78
N ASP A 93 5.51 12.17 12.77
CA ASP A 93 5.19 13.59 12.65
C ASP A 93 6.28 14.29 11.83
N LEU A 94 5.91 14.93 10.72
CA LEU A 94 6.86 15.51 9.78
C LEU A 94 7.54 16.77 10.29
N ARG A 95 6.97 17.40 11.30
CA ARG A 95 7.53 18.61 11.90
C ARG A 95 8.53 18.29 13.01
N SER A 96 8.13 17.41 13.93
CA SER A 96 8.96 17.06 15.11
C SER A 96 9.91 15.90 14.85
N GLY A 97 9.60 15.00 13.90
CA GLY A 97 10.27 13.72 13.70
C GLY A 97 9.91 12.68 14.75
N GLU A 98 8.96 12.95 15.64
CA GLU A 98 8.49 11.99 16.63
C GLU A 98 7.74 10.84 15.94
N SER A 99 7.99 9.62 16.37
CA SER A 99 7.33 8.43 15.83
C SER A 99 6.49 7.71 16.87
N GLN A 100 5.41 7.09 16.42
CA GLN A 100 4.56 6.23 17.22
C GLN A 100 4.26 4.94 16.47
N VAL A 101 4.41 3.80 17.13
CA VAL A 101 3.97 2.51 16.59
C VAL A 101 2.45 2.45 16.64
N ILE A 102 1.83 2.18 15.48
CA ILE A 102 0.39 2.01 15.31
C ILE A 102 0.02 0.54 15.47
N HIS A 103 0.81 -0.36 14.86
CA HIS A 103 0.56 -1.79 14.84
C HIS A 103 1.87 -2.56 14.74
N GLU A 104 1.93 -3.75 15.36
CA GLU A 104 3.13 -4.57 15.39
C GLU A 104 2.75 -6.05 15.38
N GLU A 105 3.35 -6.82 14.46
CA GLU A 105 3.08 -8.24 14.29
C GLU A 105 4.33 -9.01 13.84
N LYS A 106 4.30 -10.34 14.01
CA LYS A 106 5.26 -11.27 13.40
C LYS A 106 4.73 -11.80 12.07
N ILE A 107 4.37 -10.86 11.21
CA ILE A 107 3.91 -11.08 9.84
C ILE A 107 4.55 -10.00 8.98
N TRP A 108 4.86 -10.34 7.74
CA TRP A 108 5.41 -9.37 6.81
C TRP A 108 4.38 -8.31 6.45
N LEU A 109 4.60 -7.07 6.91
CA LEU A 109 3.75 -5.91 6.61
C LEU A 109 4.29 -5.11 5.44
N GLY A 110 3.41 -4.49 4.66
CA GLY A 110 3.75 -3.60 3.56
C GLY A 110 2.64 -2.64 3.18
N HIS A 111 2.90 -1.81 2.17
CA HIS A 111 1.96 -0.89 1.51
C HIS A 111 1.12 -0.03 2.47
N PRO A 112 1.72 0.68 3.44
CA PRO A 112 0.96 1.54 4.32
C PRO A 112 0.49 2.78 3.56
N ILE A 113 -0.80 3.10 3.63
CA ILE A 113 -1.39 4.29 3.00
C ILE A 113 -2.48 4.89 3.88
N TYR A 114 -2.44 6.21 4.11
CA TYR A 114 -3.54 6.93 4.73
C TYR A 114 -4.76 6.96 3.82
N ARG A 115 -5.95 6.85 4.41
CA ARG A 115 -7.18 7.21 3.72
C ARG A 115 -7.15 8.72 3.42
N PRO A 116 -7.35 9.14 2.17
CA PRO A 116 -7.39 10.56 1.83
C PRO A 116 -8.44 11.33 2.65
N PHE A 117 -8.09 12.54 3.10
CA PHE A 117 -8.93 13.43 3.91
C PHE A 117 -9.45 12.84 5.23
N ASP A 118 -8.88 11.73 5.66
CA ASP A 118 -9.16 11.08 6.94
C ASP A 118 -7.82 10.86 7.67
N ASP A 119 -7.58 11.60 8.74
CA ASP A 119 -6.33 11.53 9.50
C ASP A 119 -6.28 10.33 10.46
N HIS A 120 -7.28 9.44 10.43
CA HIS A 120 -7.42 8.37 11.41
C HIS A 120 -7.24 6.98 10.81
N THR A 121 -7.61 6.77 9.54
CA THR A 121 -7.62 5.46 8.93
C THR A 121 -6.38 5.21 8.08
N VAL A 122 -5.67 4.13 8.36
CA VAL A 122 -4.52 3.64 7.59
C VAL A 122 -4.86 2.27 7.02
N ALA A 123 -4.67 2.09 5.72
CA ALA A 123 -4.65 0.77 5.11
C ALA A 123 -3.21 0.25 5.08
N PHE A 124 -3.06 -1.07 5.23
CA PHE A 124 -1.77 -1.76 5.11
C PHE A 124 -1.99 -3.19 4.60
N CYS A 125 -0.91 -3.84 4.21
CA CYS A 125 -0.98 -5.19 3.68
C CYS A 125 -0.22 -6.20 4.53
N HIS A 126 -0.72 -7.44 4.56
CA HIS A 126 0.08 -8.62 4.81
C HIS A 126 0.70 -9.04 3.47
N GLU A 127 2.03 -8.98 3.42
CA GLU A 127 2.81 -9.30 2.23
C GLU A 127 3.11 -10.79 2.13
N GLY A 128 3.44 -11.24 0.93
CA GLY A 128 3.88 -12.61 0.70
C GLY A 128 3.48 -13.14 -0.67
N PRO A 129 3.74 -14.43 -0.92
CA PRO A 129 3.23 -15.11 -2.10
C PRO A 129 1.70 -15.05 -2.10
N HIS A 130 1.14 -14.59 -3.20
CA HIS A 130 -0.28 -14.20 -3.28
C HIS A 130 -1.25 -15.34 -2.93
N ASP A 131 -0.87 -16.59 -3.20
CA ASP A 131 -1.67 -17.77 -2.92
C ASP A 131 -1.50 -18.31 -1.49
N LEU A 132 -0.60 -17.75 -0.70
CA LEU A 132 -0.34 -18.14 0.70
C LEU A 132 -0.87 -17.11 1.71
N VAL A 133 -1.18 -15.90 1.27
CA VAL A 133 -1.74 -14.86 2.13
C VAL A 133 -3.25 -15.06 2.23
N ASP A 134 -3.78 -15.20 3.45
CA ASP A 134 -5.21 -15.45 3.71
C ASP A 134 -6.06 -14.18 3.72
N ALA A 135 -5.46 -13.05 3.96
CA ALA A 135 -6.06 -11.71 3.86
C ALA A 135 -4.96 -10.68 3.64
N ARG A 136 -4.90 -10.11 2.43
CA ARG A 136 -3.86 -9.14 2.12
C ARG A 136 -4.11 -7.79 2.76
N MET A 137 -5.30 -7.22 2.58
CA MET A 137 -5.58 -5.83 2.95
C MET A 137 -6.24 -5.72 4.32
N TRP A 138 -5.74 -4.79 5.10
CA TRP A 138 -6.18 -4.49 6.46
C TRP A 138 -6.36 -2.99 6.65
N LEU A 139 -7.22 -2.63 7.59
CA LEU A 139 -7.35 -1.26 8.08
C LEU A 139 -7.02 -1.22 9.56
N VAL A 140 -6.48 -0.10 10.00
CA VAL A 140 -6.22 0.23 11.40
C VAL A 140 -6.42 1.72 11.62
N ASN A 141 -6.87 2.11 12.80
CA ASN A 141 -6.86 3.51 13.18
C ASN A 141 -5.45 3.96 13.59
N GLU A 142 -5.13 5.23 13.39
CA GLU A 142 -3.83 5.82 13.73
C GLU A 142 -3.41 5.64 15.19
N ASP A 143 -4.36 5.44 16.09
CA ASP A 143 -4.11 5.15 17.51
C ASP A 143 -3.86 3.65 17.80
N GLY A 144 -3.86 2.80 16.78
CA GLY A 144 -3.71 1.36 16.87
C GLY A 144 -5.00 0.59 17.12
N SER A 145 -6.12 1.27 17.29
CA SER A 145 -7.43 0.63 17.47
C SER A 145 -8.03 0.13 16.15
N ASN A 146 -9.09 -0.67 16.24
CA ASN A 146 -9.94 -1.07 15.12
C ASN A 146 -9.18 -1.78 13.97
N VAL A 147 -8.23 -2.65 14.30
CA VAL A 147 -7.56 -3.50 13.30
C VAL A 147 -8.57 -4.46 12.70
N ARG A 148 -8.77 -4.39 11.38
CA ARG A 148 -9.77 -5.22 10.68
C ARG A 148 -9.36 -5.57 9.25
N LYS A 149 -9.77 -6.76 8.82
CA LYS A 149 -9.60 -7.21 7.42
C LYS A 149 -10.54 -6.43 6.49
N VAL A 150 -10.03 -6.03 5.34
CA VAL A 150 -10.87 -5.56 4.22
C VAL A 150 -11.59 -6.75 3.59
N LYS A 151 -10.86 -7.84 3.37
CA LYS A 151 -11.41 -9.07 2.79
C LYS A 151 -10.57 -10.27 3.21
N ALA A 152 -11.23 -11.35 3.64
CA ALA A 152 -10.61 -12.67 3.69
C ALA A 152 -10.59 -13.29 2.29
N HIS A 153 -9.50 -13.93 1.91
CA HIS A 153 -9.38 -14.59 0.61
C HIS A 153 -10.16 -15.91 0.59
N ALA A 154 -10.83 -16.18 -0.52
CA ALA A 154 -11.32 -17.53 -0.81
C ALA A 154 -10.14 -18.46 -1.15
N PRO A 155 -10.30 -19.78 -1.05
CA PRO A 155 -9.25 -20.71 -1.45
C PRO A 155 -8.75 -20.47 -2.89
N GLY A 156 -7.45 -20.20 -3.05
CA GLY A 156 -6.81 -19.88 -4.32
C GLY A 156 -7.05 -18.48 -4.84
N GLU A 157 -7.71 -17.62 -4.05
CA GLU A 157 -7.88 -16.19 -4.37
C GLU A 157 -6.62 -15.41 -3.97
N SER A 158 -6.31 -14.42 -4.79
CA SER A 158 -5.29 -13.42 -4.53
C SER A 158 -5.90 -12.03 -4.71
N CYS A 159 -5.55 -11.11 -3.80
CA CYS A 159 -5.91 -9.70 -3.92
C CYS A 159 -4.64 -8.87 -4.00
N THR A 160 -4.61 -7.86 -4.87
CA THR A 160 -3.43 -7.04 -5.14
C THR A 160 -3.82 -5.65 -5.63
N HIS A 161 -2.80 -4.78 -5.78
CA HIS A 161 -2.94 -3.46 -6.41
C HIS A 161 -4.01 -2.59 -5.76
N GLU A 162 -3.99 -2.57 -4.44
CA GLU A 162 -4.89 -1.77 -3.63
C GLU A 162 -4.50 -0.29 -3.63
N PHE A 163 -5.50 0.57 -3.76
CA PHE A 163 -5.32 2.02 -3.63
C PHE A 163 -6.62 2.68 -3.16
N TRP A 164 -6.49 3.80 -2.48
CA TRP A 164 -7.64 4.64 -2.15
C TRP A 164 -8.09 5.44 -3.36
N VAL A 165 -9.41 5.53 -3.58
CA VAL A 165 -9.97 6.59 -4.43
C VAL A 165 -9.49 7.93 -3.85
N PRO A 166 -9.02 8.88 -4.67
CA PRO A 166 -8.43 10.11 -4.16
C PRO A 166 -9.33 10.97 -3.27
N ASP A 167 -10.65 10.83 -3.37
CA ASP A 167 -11.61 11.49 -2.46
C ASP A 167 -11.79 10.75 -1.11
N GLY A 168 -11.12 9.63 -0.91
CA GLY A 168 -11.20 8.83 0.31
C GLY A 168 -12.47 7.98 0.44
N SER A 169 -13.34 7.96 -0.56
CA SER A 169 -14.64 7.27 -0.49
C SER A 169 -14.56 5.76 -0.47
N ALA A 170 -13.50 5.19 -1.05
CA ALA A 170 -13.36 3.73 -1.17
C ALA A 170 -11.91 3.28 -1.34
N LEU A 171 -11.66 2.01 -1.01
CA LEU A 171 -10.44 1.30 -1.38
C LEU A 171 -10.76 0.42 -2.61
N ILE A 172 -10.00 0.60 -3.67
CA ILE A 172 -10.09 -0.22 -4.89
C ILE A 172 -8.99 -1.27 -4.86
N TYR A 173 -9.28 -2.48 -5.33
CA TYR A 173 -8.28 -3.54 -5.45
C TYR A 173 -8.66 -4.55 -6.53
N VAL A 174 -7.69 -5.34 -6.95
CA VAL A 174 -7.85 -6.39 -7.96
C VAL A 174 -7.85 -7.75 -7.28
N SER A 175 -8.83 -8.59 -7.60
CA SER A 175 -8.90 -9.99 -7.15
C SER A 175 -8.87 -10.93 -8.35
N TYR A 176 -8.20 -12.07 -8.18
CA TYR A 176 -8.18 -13.15 -9.17
C TYR A 176 -8.06 -14.51 -8.48
N LEU A 177 -8.59 -15.54 -9.14
CA LEU A 177 -8.50 -16.92 -8.72
C LEU A 177 -7.42 -17.66 -9.52
N LYS A 178 -6.62 -18.46 -8.85
CA LYS A 178 -5.58 -19.29 -9.50
C LYS A 178 -6.19 -20.17 -10.59
N GLY A 179 -5.64 -20.09 -11.79
CA GLY A 179 -6.08 -20.87 -12.96
C GLY A 179 -7.30 -20.32 -13.68
N GLN A 180 -7.89 -19.22 -13.24
CA GLN A 180 -8.94 -18.51 -13.98
C GLN A 180 -8.35 -17.40 -14.85
N GLN A 181 -8.97 -17.20 -16.02
CA GLN A 181 -8.69 -16.03 -16.84
C GLN A 181 -9.57 -14.86 -16.34
N GLY A 182 -9.00 -13.67 -16.35
CA GLY A 182 -9.66 -12.46 -15.92
C GLY A 182 -9.39 -12.12 -14.45
N ARG A 183 -9.60 -10.87 -14.15
CA ARG A 183 -9.43 -10.26 -12.83
C ARG A 183 -10.65 -9.43 -12.53
N THR A 184 -11.13 -9.51 -11.30
CA THR A 184 -12.27 -8.71 -10.84
C THR A 184 -11.75 -7.52 -10.05
N ILE A 185 -12.21 -6.33 -10.43
CA ILE A 185 -11.97 -5.10 -9.70
C ILE A 185 -13.06 -4.97 -8.64
N TYR A 186 -12.64 -4.77 -7.39
CA TYR A 186 -13.53 -4.55 -6.27
C TYR A 186 -13.40 -3.12 -5.73
N ARG A 187 -14.52 -2.64 -5.22
CA ARG A 187 -14.63 -1.42 -4.42
C ARG A 187 -15.02 -1.81 -3.00
N PHE A 188 -14.24 -1.41 -2.03
CA PHE A 188 -14.53 -1.58 -0.61
C PHE A 188 -15.00 -0.26 -0.01
N ASP A 189 -16.18 -0.28 0.61
CA ASP A 189 -16.70 0.81 1.43
C ASP A 189 -16.13 0.72 2.85
N PRO A 190 -15.26 1.65 3.29
CA PRO A 190 -14.65 1.59 4.62
C PRO A 190 -15.63 1.83 5.77
N GLU A 191 -16.76 2.49 5.53
CA GLU A 191 -17.79 2.75 6.53
C GLU A 191 -18.74 1.56 6.69
N GLY A 192 -19.26 1.06 5.58
CA GLY A 192 -20.20 -0.07 5.57
C GLY A 192 -19.52 -1.44 5.67
N GLY A 193 -18.23 -1.53 5.45
CA GLY A 193 -17.49 -2.81 5.40
C GLY A 193 -17.88 -3.70 4.23
N VAL A 194 -18.44 -3.13 3.15
CA VAL A 194 -18.99 -3.87 2.01
C VAL A 194 -17.98 -3.91 0.86
N ASN A 195 -17.78 -5.10 0.31
CA ASN A 195 -17.00 -5.31 -0.92
C ASN A 195 -17.95 -5.50 -2.11
N GLU A 196 -17.88 -4.60 -3.07
CA GLU A 196 -18.67 -4.62 -4.30
C GLU A 196 -17.77 -4.97 -5.49
N ALA A 197 -18.18 -5.95 -6.30
CA ALA A 197 -17.52 -6.25 -7.56
C ALA A 197 -17.97 -5.23 -8.62
N LEU A 198 -17.04 -4.42 -9.12
CA LEU A 198 -17.33 -3.42 -10.13
C LEU A 198 -17.36 -4.02 -11.53
N MET A 199 -16.32 -4.75 -11.91
CA MET A 199 -16.20 -5.35 -13.23
C MET A 199 -15.17 -6.48 -13.24
N THR A 200 -15.26 -7.33 -14.27
CA THR A 200 -14.23 -8.33 -14.57
C THR A 200 -13.51 -7.96 -15.86
N MET A 201 -12.19 -8.00 -15.84
CA MET A 201 -11.32 -7.64 -16.97
C MET A 201 -10.41 -8.81 -17.33
N PRO A 202 -10.00 -8.95 -18.62
CA PRO A 202 -9.14 -10.05 -19.06
C PRO A 202 -7.79 -10.08 -18.33
N ALA A 203 -7.10 -8.96 -18.29
CA ALA A 203 -5.86 -8.79 -17.54
C ALA A 203 -5.67 -7.31 -17.22
N CYS A 204 -5.44 -7.03 -15.95
CA CYS A 204 -5.01 -5.71 -15.50
C CYS A 204 -4.05 -5.92 -14.33
N SER A 205 -3.12 -5.02 -14.16
CA SER A 205 -2.18 -5.04 -13.04
C SER A 205 -2.34 -3.78 -12.21
N HIS A 206 -1.70 -2.71 -12.62
CA HIS A 206 -1.76 -1.48 -11.86
C HIS A 206 -2.97 -0.66 -12.30
N LEU A 207 -3.72 -0.19 -11.34
CA LEU A 207 -4.91 0.63 -11.54
C LEU A 207 -4.75 1.95 -10.80
N MET A 208 -5.37 2.99 -11.34
CA MET A 208 -5.62 4.25 -10.65
C MET A 208 -6.96 4.80 -11.08
N SER A 209 -7.52 5.73 -10.30
CA SER A 209 -8.80 6.38 -10.61
C SER A 209 -8.63 7.88 -10.78
N ASN A 210 -9.63 8.52 -11.39
CA ASN A 210 -9.86 9.94 -11.21
C ASN A 210 -10.30 10.24 -9.76
N PHE A 211 -10.49 11.53 -9.44
CA PHE A 211 -10.70 11.99 -8.07
C PHE A 211 -11.87 11.30 -7.35
N ASP A 212 -12.98 11.10 -8.00
CA ASP A 212 -14.21 10.52 -7.42
C ASP A 212 -14.41 9.02 -7.71
N GLY A 213 -13.41 8.37 -8.31
CA GLY A 213 -13.45 6.93 -8.61
C GLY A 213 -14.43 6.51 -9.71
N THR A 214 -14.98 7.46 -10.49
CA THR A 214 -15.90 7.17 -11.60
C THR A 214 -15.17 6.68 -12.85
N LEU A 215 -13.87 6.93 -12.93
CA LEU A 215 -13.01 6.50 -14.02
C LEU A 215 -11.85 5.68 -13.47
N LEU A 216 -11.55 4.56 -14.12
CA LEU A 216 -10.35 3.75 -13.83
C LEU A 216 -9.47 3.68 -15.07
N VAL A 217 -8.15 3.77 -14.88
CA VAL A 217 -7.14 3.50 -15.89
C VAL A 217 -6.17 2.48 -15.33
N GLY A 218 -5.72 1.58 -16.17
CA GLY A 218 -4.78 0.54 -15.77
C GLY A 218 -3.91 0.07 -16.90
N ASP A 219 -2.81 -0.59 -16.56
CA ASP A 219 -2.01 -1.35 -17.48
C ASP A 219 -2.55 -2.79 -17.61
N GLY A 220 -2.16 -3.47 -18.65
CA GLY A 220 -2.53 -4.87 -18.88
C GLY A 220 -1.67 -5.49 -19.97
N SER A 221 -1.70 -6.81 -20.02
CA SER A 221 -1.13 -7.56 -21.16
C SER A 221 -2.25 -8.30 -21.86
N GLY A 222 -2.45 -8.05 -23.15
CA GLY A 222 -3.46 -8.76 -23.94
C GLY A 222 -4.01 -7.92 -25.09
N THR A 223 -5.01 -8.47 -25.75
CA THR A 223 -5.74 -7.73 -26.78
C THR A 223 -6.58 -6.64 -26.13
N PRO A 224 -6.53 -5.40 -26.62
CA PRO A 224 -7.40 -4.34 -26.14
C PRO A 224 -8.85 -4.80 -26.11
N VAL A 225 -9.54 -4.56 -24.99
CA VAL A 225 -10.96 -4.89 -24.85
C VAL A 225 -11.74 -3.59 -24.97
N ASP A 226 -12.63 -3.54 -25.98
CA ASP A 226 -13.56 -2.43 -26.09
C ASP A 226 -14.68 -2.64 -25.05
N VAL A 227 -14.61 -1.90 -23.96
CA VAL A 227 -15.57 -1.98 -22.86
C VAL A 227 -16.68 -0.92 -22.96
N LYS A 228 -17.04 -0.50 -24.17
CA LYS A 228 -18.09 0.53 -24.40
C LYS A 228 -19.40 0.23 -23.71
N ASP A 229 -19.77 -1.05 -23.59
CA ASP A 229 -21.04 -1.47 -23.01
C ASP A 229 -21.06 -1.47 -21.47
N THR A 230 -19.91 -1.28 -20.82
CA THR A 230 -19.80 -1.27 -19.34
C THR A 230 -19.56 0.11 -18.77
N GLY A 231 -19.51 1.16 -19.61
CA GLY A 231 -19.08 2.50 -19.20
C GLY A 231 -17.58 2.59 -18.87
N GLY A 232 -16.84 1.53 -19.15
CA GLY A 232 -15.42 1.43 -18.88
C GLY A 232 -14.54 1.87 -20.04
N TYR A 233 -13.23 1.82 -19.82
CA TYR A 233 -12.19 2.37 -20.69
C TYR A 233 -11.41 1.25 -21.36
N SER A 234 -10.93 1.57 -22.57
CA SER A 234 -9.91 0.78 -23.23
C SER A 234 -8.64 0.77 -22.39
N ILE A 235 -8.08 -0.40 -22.17
CA ILE A 235 -6.76 -0.59 -21.57
C ILE A 235 -5.82 -0.95 -22.71
N ASP A 236 -4.87 -0.07 -23.00
CA ASP A 236 -3.77 -0.31 -23.92
C ASP A 236 -2.61 -1.04 -23.22
#